data_ec1312d04cb6bbcaf6bd388c85e27829
#
_entry.id   ec1312d04cb6bbcaf6bd388c85e27829
#
_cell.length_a   1.000
_cell.length_b   1.000
_cell.length_c   1.000
_cell.angle_alpha   90.00
_cell.angle_beta   90.00
_cell.angle_gamma   90.00
#
_symmetry.space_group_name_H-M   'P 1'
#
loop_
_entity.id
_entity.type
_entity.pdbx_description
1 polymer ?
#
loop_
_entity_poly.entity_id
_entity_poly.type
_entity_poly.pdbx_seq_one_letter_code
_entity_poly.pdbx_strand_id
1 'polypeptide(L)'
;MTINVALASFGMSGRVFHAPFIAQHPQYHLYAIVERHRSDSHALYPDAKLYRSVNEMLQDPAVDLVVVNTPVQTHYQYAKDALLAGKHVLVEKPFDT
;
A
#
# COMPACT_ATOMS: atom_id res chain seq x y z
N MET A 1 1.00 19.45 -5.21
CA MET A 1 0.29 18.63 -4.20
C MET A 1 0.79 17.20 -4.29
N THR A 2 1.07 16.61 -3.15
CA THR A 2 1.61 15.27 -3.07
C THR A 2 0.53 14.30 -2.57
N ILE A 3 0.45 13.14 -3.20
CA ILE A 3 -0.49 12.09 -2.81
C ILE A 3 0.25 11.08 -1.96
N ASN A 4 -0.19 10.89 -0.73
CA ASN A 4 0.40 9.91 0.17
C ASN A 4 -0.17 8.53 -0.12
N VAL A 5 0.70 7.62 -0.55
CA VAL A 5 0.32 6.29 -0.99
C VAL A 5 0.72 5.25 0.04
N ALA A 6 -0.19 4.32 0.31
CA ALA A 6 0.08 3.18 1.18
C ALA A 6 -0.03 1.89 0.37
N LEU A 7 0.93 0.98 0.57
CA LEU A 7 0.88 -0.35 -0.02
C LEU A 7 0.28 -1.32 1.00
N ALA A 8 -0.72 -2.07 0.60
CA ALA A 8 -1.36 -3.05 1.47
C ALA A 8 -0.50 -4.30 1.68
N SER A 9 0.58 -4.44 0.93
CA SER A 9 1.50 -5.56 1.05
C SER A 9 2.86 -5.17 0.48
N PHE A 10 3.91 -5.82 0.97
CA PHE A 10 5.25 -5.65 0.42
C PHE A 10 5.80 -6.98 -0.09
N GLY A 11 4.92 -7.78 -0.69
CA GLY A 11 5.34 -8.99 -1.41
C GLY A 11 6.02 -8.65 -2.72
N MET A 12 6.11 -9.62 -3.61
CA MET A 12 6.85 -9.46 -4.86
C MET A 12 6.40 -8.23 -5.65
N SER A 13 5.09 -8.06 -5.87
CA SER A 13 4.62 -6.96 -6.70
C SER A 13 4.88 -5.60 -6.06
N GLY A 14 4.66 -5.49 -4.75
CA GLY A 14 4.92 -4.25 -4.05
C GLY A 14 6.38 -3.88 -4.07
N ARG A 15 7.24 -4.86 -3.84
CA ARG A 15 8.68 -4.65 -3.76
C ARG A 15 9.31 -4.32 -5.11
N VAL A 16 8.88 -5.03 -6.17
CA VAL A 16 9.52 -4.93 -7.47
C VAL A 16 8.87 -3.87 -8.36
N PHE A 17 7.57 -3.70 -8.28
CA PHE A 17 6.85 -2.81 -9.20
C PHE A 17 6.31 -1.56 -8.53
N HIS A 18 5.49 -1.71 -7.49
CA HIS A 18 4.75 -0.57 -6.96
C HIS A 18 5.62 0.40 -6.17
N ALA A 19 6.42 -0.10 -5.24
CA ALA A 19 7.22 0.78 -4.40
C ALA A 19 8.23 1.58 -5.20
N PRO A 20 9.00 0.97 -6.11
CA PRO A 20 9.94 1.75 -6.93
C PRO A 20 9.25 2.80 -7.79
N PHE A 21 8.12 2.44 -8.42
CA PHE A 21 7.38 3.39 -9.25
C PHE A 21 6.90 4.58 -8.45
N ILE A 22 6.27 4.31 -7.30
CA ILE A 22 5.72 5.38 -6.45
C ILE A 22 6.85 6.25 -5.90
N ALA A 23 7.95 5.64 -5.48
CA ALA A 23 9.07 6.37 -4.90
C ALA A 23 9.72 7.32 -5.89
N GLN A 24 9.65 7.02 -7.19
CA GLN A 24 10.25 7.84 -8.22
C GLN A 24 9.31 8.88 -8.81
N HIS A 25 8.01 8.73 -8.58
CA HIS A 25 7.03 9.63 -9.18
C HIS A 25 6.92 10.92 -8.38
N PRO A 26 7.09 12.09 -8.99
CA PRO A 26 7.17 13.35 -8.23
C PRO A 26 5.89 13.75 -7.50
N GLN A 27 4.74 13.24 -7.95
CA GLN A 27 3.46 13.59 -7.32
C GLN A 27 3.02 12.59 -6.26
N TYR A 28 3.71 11.45 -6.15
CA TYR A 28 3.38 10.42 -5.17
C TYR A 28 4.46 10.36 -4.10
N HIS A 29 4.01 10.13 -2.88
CA HIS A 29 4.91 9.89 -1.75
C HIS A 29 4.59 8.51 -1.20
N LEU A 30 5.58 7.63 -1.17
CA LEU A 30 5.43 6.31 -0.57
C LEU A 30 5.41 6.49 0.95
N TYR A 31 4.21 6.63 1.50
CA TYR A 31 4.00 7.07 2.87
C TYR A 31 3.95 5.91 3.86
N ALA A 32 3.33 4.79 3.48
CA ALA A 32 3.13 3.68 4.40
C ALA A 32 3.15 2.35 3.66
N ILE A 33 3.59 1.31 4.35
CA ILE A 33 3.66 -0.04 3.81
C ILE A 33 3.20 -1.00 4.90
N VAL A 34 2.38 -1.99 4.53
CA VAL A 34 1.91 -3.00 5.46
C VAL A 34 2.72 -4.27 5.28
N GLU A 35 3.34 -4.75 6.34
CA GLU A 35 4.02 -6.05 6.38
C GLU A 35 3.66 -6.72 7.70
N ARG A 36 3.07 -7.92 7.64
CA ARG A 36 2.59 -8.57 8.86
C ARG A 36 3.69 -8.99 9.81
N HIS A 37 4.78 -9.53 9.27
CA HIS A 37 5.80 -10.16 10.10
C HIS A 37 7.23 -9.70 9.77
N ARG A 38 7.43 -9.09 8.63
CA ARG A 38 8.75 -8.72 8.16
C ARG A 38 8.93 -7.21 8.22
N SER A 39 10.15 -6.77 7.99
CA SER A 39 10.48 -5.34 7.97
C SER A 39 11.39 -4.99 6.80
N ASP A 40 11.23 -5.73 5.69
CA ASP A 40 12.06 -5.52 4.50
C ASP A 40 11.87 -4.13 3.93
N SER A 41 10.66 -3.61 4.01
CA SER A 41 10.38 -2.27 3.50
C SER A 41 11.14 -1.19 4.26
N HIS A 42 11.33 -1.38 5.55
CA HIS A 42 12.02 -0.39 6.37
C HIS A 42 13.48 -0.24 5.95
N ALA A 43 14.11 -1.33 5.52
CA ALA A 43 15.50 -1.27 5.04
C ALA A 43 15.61 -0.53 3.72
N LEU A 44 14.61 -0.67 2.84
CA LEU A 44 14.63 -0.07 1.51
C LEU A 44 14.01 1.33 1.49
N TYR A 45 12.99 1.55 2.30
CA TYR A 45 12.25 2.81 2.35
C TYR A 45 12.08 3.22 3.82
N PRO A 46 13.15 3.68 4.47
CA PRO A 46 13.11 3.96 5.91
C PRO A 46 12.16 5.08 6.31
N ASP A 47 11.81 5.96 5.37
CA ASP A 47 10.89 7.05 5.66
C ASP A 47 9.42 6.63 5.58
N ALA A 48 9.13 5.47 5.01
CA ALA A 48 7.77 4.97 4.95
C ALA A 48 7.39 4.35 6.29
N LYS A 49 6.17 4.66 6.76
CA LYS A 49 5.67 4.05 7.98
C LYS A 49 5.39 2.58 7.76
N LEU A 50 5.77 1.75 8.71
CA LEU A 50 5.52 0.33 8.67
C LEU A 50 4.32 0.00 9.56
N TYR A 51 3.27 -0.52 8.95
CA TYR A 51 2.09 -0.99 9.68
C TYR A 51 2.03 -2.50 9.64
N ARG A 52 1.51 -3.10 10.69
CA ARG A 52 1.41 -4.56 10.79
C ARG A 52 0.08 -5.11 10.29
N SER A 53 -0.88 -4.25 10.03
CA SER A 53 -2.16 -4.67 9.47
C SER A 53 -2.73 -3.59 8.58
N VAL A 54 -3.60 -4.00 7.65
CA VAL A 54 -4.32 -3.06 6.80
C VAL A 54 -5.22 -2.17 7.64
N ASN A 55 -5.87 -2.73 8.66
CA ASN A 55 -6.75 -1.95 9.51
C ASN A 55 -6.02 -0.80 10.20
N GLU A 56 -4.83 -1.06 10.71
CA GLU A 56 -4.04 0.01 11.34
C GLU A 56 -3.69 1.10 10.34
N MET A 57 -3.28 0.71 9.14
CA MET A 57 -2.90 1.65 8.11
C MET A 57 -4.09 2.51 7.69
N LEU A 58 -5.28 1.92 7.59
CA LEU A 58 -6.47 2.65 7.15
C LEU A 58 -6.92 3.71 8.16
N GLN A 59 -6.49 3.60 9.41
CA GLN A 59 -6.83 4.60 10.42
C GLN A 59 -5.92 5.82 10.36
N ASP A 60 -4.88 5.80 9.55
CA ASP A 60 -3.97 6.92 9.41
C ASP A 60 -4.59 7.97 8.48
N PRO A 61 -4.93 9.17 9.01
CA PRO A 61 -5.61 10.17 8.19
C PRO A 61 -4.75 10.77 7.09
N ALA A 62 -3.44 10.58 7.14
CA ALA A 62 -2.56 11.10 6.11
C ALA A 62 -2.48 10.23 4.87
N VAL A 63 -3.01 9.01 4.91
CA VAL A 63 -3.04 8.12 3.74
C VAL A 63 -4.13 8.59 2.79
N ASP A 64 -3.76 8.87 1.54
CA ASP A 64 -4.70 9.32 0.51
C ASP A 64 -5.12 8.21 -0.44
N LEU A 65 -4.18 7.36 -0.83
CA LEU A 65 -4.40 6.32 -1.82
C LEU A 65 -3.87 5.00 -1.28
N VAL A 66 -4.68 3.96 -1.38
CA VAL A 66 -4.27 2.60 -0.98
C VAL A 66 -4.14 1.74 -2.22
N VAL A 67 -2.97 1.12 -2.40
CA VAL A 67 -2.75 0.14 -3.45
C VAL A 67 -3.00 -1.23 -2.86
N VAL A 68 -4.05 -1.90 -3.35
CA VAL A 68 -4.42 -3.23 -2.88
C VAL A 68 -3.70 -4.26 -3.76
N ASN A 69 -2.50 -4.63 -3.33
CA ASN A 69 -1.62 -5.56 -4.04
C ASN A 69 -1.45 -6.87 -3.28
N THR A 70 -2.46 -7.23 -2.52
CA THR A 70 -2.52 -8.47 -1.75
C THR A 70 -3.08 -9.60 -2.63
N PRO A 71 -3.12 -10.86 -2.13
CA PRO A 71 -3.73 -11.94 -2.90
C PRO A 71 -5.16 -11.61 -3.31
N VAL A 72 -5.58 -12.13 -4.46
CA VAL A 72 -6.86 -11.78 -5.07
C VAL A 72 -8.05 -12.03 -4.13
N GLN A 73 -7.94 -13.02 -3.24
CA GLN A 73 -9.01 -13.34 -2.30
C GLN A 73 -9.32 -12.20 -1.34
N THR A 74 -8.36 -11.30 -1.13
CA THR A 74 -8.50 -10.18 -0.19
C THR A 74 -8.84 -8.87 -0.89
N HIS A 75 -8.84 -8.82 -2.23
CA HIS A 75 -9.04 -7.56 -2.97
C HIS A 75 -10.33 -6.87 -2.61
N TYR A 76 -11.44 -7.61 -2.62
CA TYR A 76 -12.74 -7.01 -2.36
C TYR A 76 -12.81 -6.41 -0.96
N GLN A 77 -12.38 -7.19 0.04
CA GLN A 77 -12.50 -6.74 1.42
C GLN A 77 -11.62 -5.52 1.70
N TYR A 78 -10.38 -5.54 1.24
CA TYR A 78 -9.48 -4.42 1.49
C TYR A 78 -9.89 -3.18 0.69
N ALA A 79 -10.35 -3.36 -0.55
CA ALA A 79 -10.83 -2.23 -1.33
C ALA A 79 -12.05 -1.60 -0.68
N LYS A 80 -12.99 -2.42 -0.20
CA LYS A 80 -14.17 -1.94 0.49
C LYS A 80 -13.79 -1.20 1.77
N ASP A 81 -12.91 -1.78 2.57
CA ASP A 81 -12.49 -1.16 3.82
C ASP A 81 -11.81 0.19 3.58
N ALA A 82 -10.97 0.27 2.54
CA ALA A 82 -10.29 1.51 2.21
C ALA A 82 -11.29 2.59 1.76
N LEU A 83 -12.25 2.22 0.93
CA LEU A 83 -13.28 3.16 0.49
C LEU A 83 -14.11 3.66 1.67
N LEU A 84 -14.47 2.77 2.59
CA LEU A 84 -15.21 3.16 3.79
C LEU A 84 -14.39 4.07 4.71
N ALA A 85 -13.09 3.95 4.65
CA ALA A 85 -12.19 4.83 5.41
C ALA A 85 -11.94 6.17 4.71
N GLY A 86 -12.58 6.41 3.57
CA GLY A 86 -12.45 7.67 2.84
C GLY A 86 -11.21 7.76 1.97
N LYS A 87 -10.58 6.62 1.64
CA LYS A 87 -9.37 6.61 0.83
C LYS A 87 -9.69 6.32 -0.62
N HIS A 88 -8.83 6.79 -1.52
CA HIS A 88 -8.84 6.33 -2.90
C HIS A 88 -8.20 4.95 -2.97
N VAL A 89 -8.58 4.14 -3.94
CA VAL A 89 -8.13 2.76 -4.02
C VAL A 89 -7.70 2.41 -5.43
N LEU A 90 -6.56 1.73 -5.52
CA LEU A 90 -6.11 1.10 -6.75
C LEU A 90 -5.96 -0.38 -6.46
N VAL A 91 -6.73 -1.21 -7.15
CA VAL A 91 -6.69 -2.66 -6.98
C VAL A 91 -5.87 -3.27 -8.10
N GLU A 92 -4.86 -4.04 -7.71
CA GLU A 92 -4.01 -4.71 -8.67
C GLU A 92 -4.77 -5.86 -9.34
N LYS A 93 -4.57 -6.02 -10.64
CA LYS A 93 -5.17 -7.15 -11.36
C LYS A 93 -4.47 -8.44 -10.97
N PRO A 94 -5.21 -9.56 -10.94
CA PRO A 94 -4.56 -10.86 -10.76
C PRO A 94 -3.66 -11.15 -11.94
N PHE A 95 -2.53 -11.74 -11.66
CA PHE A 95 -1.61 -12.09 -12.70
C PHE A 95 -1.99 -13.33 -13.40
N ASP A 96 -2.83 -14.08 -13.21
CA ASP A 96 -3.09 -15.17 -13.88
C ASP A 96 -4.03 -15.63 -14.05
N THR A 97 -4.19 -16.11 -14.59
CA THR A 97 -4.94 -16.62 -14.83
C THR A 97 -5.31 -17.60 -15.23
#